data_51117defe18603cd5f275f7396183d55
#
_entry.id   51117defe18603cd5f275f7396183d55
#
_cell.length_a   1.000
_cell.length_b   1.000
_cell.length_c   1.000
_cell.angle_alpha   90.00
_cell.angle_beta   90.00
_cell.angle_gamma   90.00
#
_symmetry.space_group_name_H-M   'P 1'
#
loop_
_entity.id
_entity.type
_entity.pdbx_description
1 polymer ?
#
loop_
_entity_poly.entity_id
_entity_poly.type
_entity_poly.pdbx_seq_one_letter_code
_entity_poly.pdbx_strand_id
1 'polypeptide(L)'
;MTFLHNNRFLAPYKSDPIIKDNICFFDMSDHCGCKHPGVWAKHVWLVDLQNKKNWQDILDKVKKYQKYFIVFSVHWGSNWLSHVPHYMTEFGKKLIDNGVQIVFGHSAHHIPPKAIKIYNNGLIIYGLGDFVNDYSVNKNYKSDEALMCMIDNLKVQKIKVKREFVEGSSSIPFLVKNK
;
A
#
# COMPACT_ATOMS: atom_id res chain seq x y z
N MET A 1 17.17 1.00 4.87
CA MET A 1 15.74 0.63 4.71
C MET A 1 15.56 -0.82 5.16
N THR A 2 15.48 -1.01 6.48
CA THR A 2 15.56 -2.33 7.14
C THR A 2 14.19 -2.75 7.72
N PHE A 3 13.10 -2.40 7.03
CA PHE A 3 11.76 -2.75 7.51
C PHE A 3 11.30 -4.17 7.13
N LEU A 4 12.06 -4.89 6.32
CA LEU A 4 11.65 -6.19 5.79
C LEU A 4 12.26 -7.42 6.49
N HIS A 5 13.09 -7.26 7.52
CA HIS A 5 13.81 -8.40 8.08
C HIS A 5 13.39 -8.92 9.45
N ASN A 6 12.36 -8.36 10.05
CA ASN A 6 11.81 -8.96 11.27
C ASN A 6 10.33 -9.27 11.05
N ASN A 7 9.98 -10.54 11.07
CA ASN A 7 8.62 -11.13 11.04
C ASN A 7 7.63 -10.58 12.10
N ARG A 8 7.76 -9.32 12.50
CA ARG A 8 6.92 -8.65 13.51
C ARG A 8 5.90 -7.67 12.92
N PHE A 9 5.74 -7.62 11.59
CA PHE A 9 4.75 -6.76 10.94
C PHE A 9 3.34 -7.34 10.87
N LEU A 10 3.11 -8.48 11.49
CA LEU A 10 1.77 -9.00 11.68
C LEU A 10 1.18 -8.37 12.94
N ALA A 11 0.65 -7.16 12.78
CA ALA A 11 -0.06 -6.52 13.87
C ALA A 11 -1.30 -7.34 14.21
N PRO A 12 -1.51 -7.72 15.49
CA PRO A 12 -2.73 -8.39 15.91
C PRO A 12 -3.93 -7.47 15.64
N TYR A 13 -5.06 -8.07 15.37
CA TYR A 13 -6.36 -7.41 15.21
C TYR A 13 -6.51 -6.24 16.20
N LYS A 14 -6.63 -5.01 15.69
CA LYS A 14 -6.61 -3.75 16.45
C LYS A 14 -5.27 -3.39 17.13
N SER A 15 -4.13 -3.85 16.60
CA SER A 15 -2.85 -3.47 17.18
C SER A 15 -2.59 -1.98 17.12
N ASP A 16 -1.79 -1.50 18.05
CA ASP A 16 -1.27 -0.15 18.01
C ASP A 16 -0.23 -0.03 16.88
N PRO A 17 -0.10 1.15 16.27
CA PRO A 17 0.86 1.36 15.21
C PRO A 17 2.29 1.22 15.75
N ILE A 18 3.21 0.91 14.84
CA ILE A 18 4.63 0.85 15.17
C ILE A 18 5.20 2.26 15.13
N ILE A 19 5.87 2.67 16.21
CA ILE A 19 6.53 3.97 16.29
C ILE A 19 8.04 3.76 16.30
N LYS A 20 8.73 4.41 15.36
CA LYS A 20 10.18 4.42 15.28
C LYS A 20 10.67 5.74 14.67
N ASP A 21 11.68 6.37 15.27
CA ASP A 21 12.34 7.58 14.76
C ASP A 21 11.33 8.70 14.35
N ASN A 22 10.34 8.97 15.21
CA ASN A 22 9.25 9.91 14.98
C ASN A 22 8.29 9.54 13.85
N ILE A 23 8.38 8.34 13.29
CA ILE A 23 7.43 7.82 12.30
C ILE A 23 6.47 6.87 12.99
N CYS A 24 5.17 7.07 12.76
CA CYS A 24 4.10 6.20 13.19
C CYS A 24 3.58 5.41 11.99
N PHE A 25 3.73 4.11 12.00
CA PHE A 25 3.38 3.22 10.91
C PHE A 25 2.14 2.41 11.25
N PHE A 26 1.06 2.65 10.52
CA PHE A 26 -0.16 1.85 10.55
C PHE A 26 -0.14 0.80 9.44
N ASP A 27 -0.74 -0.35 9.72
CA ASP A 27 -0.94 -1.40 8.72
C ASP A 27 -2.35 -1.99 8.83
N MET A 28 -3.01 -2.18 7.69
CA MET A 28 -4.33 -2.79 7.62
C MET A 28 -4.60 -3.44 6.27
N SER A 29 -5.63 -4.29 6.22
CA SER A 29 -6.13 -4.89 4.99
C SER A 29 -7.62 -4.63 4.82
N ASP A 30 -7.99 -4.24 3.59
CA ASP A 30 -9.38 -4.19 3.16
C ASP A 30 -9.94 -5.61 3.06
N HIS A 31 -11.13 -5.79 3.57
CA HIS A 31 -11.85 -7.05 3.46
C HIS A 31 -12.43 -7.19 2.04
N CYS A 32 -11.60 -7.55 1.08
CA CYS A 32 -11.96 -7.66 -0.34
C CYS A 32 -12.97 -8.79 -0.65
N GLY A 33 -14.05 -8.89 0.13
CA GLY A 33 -15.12 -9.87 -0.10
C GLY A 33 -14.79 -11.31 0.28
N CYS A 34 -13.67 -11.56 0.95
CA CYS A 34 -13.34 -12.86 1.52
C CYS A 34 -14.33 -13.18 2.63
N LYS A 35 -15.28 -14.06 2.37
CA LYS A 35 -16.33 -14.48 3.32
C LYS A 35 -15.81 -15.16 4.58
N HIS A 36 -14.56 -15.58 4.57
CA HIS A 36 -13.87 -16.20 5.70
C HIS A 36 -12.47 -15.62 5.85
N PRO A 37 -12.20 -14.84 6.89
CA PRO A 37 -10.83 -14.55 7.26
C PRO A 37 -10.15 -15.89 7.56
N GLY A 38 -9.23 -16.30 6.72
CA GLY A 38 -8.39 -17.49 6.97
C GLY A 38 -7.58 -17.34 8.26
N VAL A 39 -6.83 -18.37 8.62
CA VAL A 39 -5.97 -18.36 9.84
C VAL A 39 -5.06 -17.14 9.93
N TRP A 40 -4.66 -16.57 8.79
CA TRP A 40 -3.87 -15.35 8.65
C TRP A 40 -4.57 -14.07 9.16
N ALA A 41 -5.91 -14.05 9.12
CA ALA A 41 -6.68 -12.87 9.54
C ALA A 41 -6.67 -12.62 11.05
N LYS A 42 -6.21 -13.57 11.86
CA LYS A 42 -6.05 -13.35 13.30
C LYS A 42 -4.98 -12.31 13.65
N HIS A 43 -4.11 -12.01 12.69
CA HIS A 43 -2.94 -11.15 12.88
C HIS A 43 -2.97 -9.87 12.03
N VAL A 44 -4.01 -9.66 11.23
CA VAL A 44 -4.15 -8.50 10.36
C VAL A 44 -5.40 -7.72 10.72
N TRP A 45 -5.30 -6.40 10.76
CA TRP A 45 -6.46 -5.54 10.94
C TRP A 45 -7.30 -5.54 9.65
N LEU A 46 -8.34 -6.37 9.62
CA LEU A 46 -9.25 -6.49 8.48
C LEU A 46 -10.45 -5.57 8.66
N VAL A 47 -10.69 -4.72 7.67
CA VAL A 47 -11.81 -3.80 7.65
C VAL A 47 -12.43 -3.75 6.26
N ASP A 48 -13.74 -3.87 6.16
CA ASP A 48 -14.46 -3.57 4.91
C ASP A 48 -14.45 -2.05 4.68
N LEU A 49 -13.57 -1.59 3.78
CA LEU A 49 -13.43 -0.17 3.44
C LEU A 49 -14.53 0.34 2.50
N GLN A 50 -15.29 -0.53 1.84
CA GLN A 50 -16.46 -0.12 1.07
C GLN A 50 -17.59 0.33 1.97
N ASN A 51 -17.65 -0.17 3.20
CA ASN A 51 -18.57 0.30 4.22
C ASN A 51 -17.98 1.51 4.97
N LYS A 52 -18.41 2.71 4.58
CA LYS A 52 -17.92 3.97 5.17
C LYS A 52 -18.14 4.11 6.69
N LYS A 53 -19.06 3.33 7.27
CA LYS A 53 -19.27 3.32 8.74
C LYS A 53 -18.02 2.84 9.49
N ASN A 54 -17.20 2.01 8.86
CA ASN A 54 -15.98 1.48 9.45
C ASN A 54 -14.83 2.51 9.48
N TRP A 55 -14.93 3.62 8.74
CA TRP A 55 -13.84 4.59 8.63
C TRP A 55 -13.64 5.39 9.91
N GLN A 56 -14.72 5.67 10.65
CA GLN A 56 -14.65 6.54 11.84
C GLN A 56 -13.69 5.99 12.89
N ASP A 57 -13.76 4.70 13.20
CA ASP A 57 -12.89 4.07 14.19
C ASP A 57 -11.41 4.15 13.78
N ILE A 58 -11.13 4.00 12.47
CA ILE A 58 -9.77 4.12 11.91
C ILE A 58 -9.27 5.54 12.07
N LEU A 59 -10.09 6.52 11.67
CA LEU A 59 -9.72 7.95 11.72
C LEU A 59 -9.53 8.42 13.16
N ASP A 60 -10.35 7.97 14.09
CA ASP A 60 -10.21 8.31 15.51
C ASP A 60 -8.96 7.67 16.13
N LYS A 61 -8.56 6.50 15.65
CA LYS A 61 -7.29 5.91 16.03
C LYS A 61 -6.11 6.71 15.46
N VAL A 62 -6.13 7.10 14.20
CA VAL A 62 -5.10 7.93 13.55
C VAL A 62 -4.89 9.25 14.28
N LYS A 63 -5.98 9.95 14.67
CA LYS A 63 -5.92 11.21 15.40
C LYS A 63 -5.10 11.19 16.68
N LYS A 64 -5.04 10.04 17.37
CA LYS A 64 -4.25 9.89 18.60
C LYS A 64 -2.74 10.00 18.38
N TYR A 65 -2.31 9.86 17.13
CA TYR A 65 -0.88 9.80 16.75
C TYR A 65 -0.41 10.99 15.91
N GLN A 66 -1.21 12.05 15.79
CA GLN A 66 -0.90 13.23 14.94
C GLN A 66 0.39 13.98 15.30
N LYS A 67 0.99 13.70 16.47
CA LYS A 67 2.31 14.23 16.83
C LYS A 67 3.47 13.58 16.07
N TYR A 68 3.22 12.47 15.35
CA TYR A 68 4.20 11.73 14.58
C TYR A 68 4.01 11.99 13.08
N PHE A 69 5.03 11.68 12.30
CA PHE A 69 4.88 11.53 10.85
C PHE A 69 4.21 10.18 10.56
N ILE A 70 2.95 10.21 10.08
CA ILE A 70 2.14 9.01 9.93
C ILE A 70 2.26 8.45 8.52
N VAL A 71 2.67 7.19 8.42
CA VAL A 71 2.60 6.35 7.21
C VAL A 71 1.52 5.31 7.41
N PHE A 72 0.54 5.26 6.53
CA PHE A 72 -0.57 4.33 6.58
C PHE A 72 -0.46 3.32 5.43
N SER A 73 -0.05 2.10 5.74
CA SER A 73 0.03 0.98 4.79
C SER A 73 -1.32 0.28 4.70
N VAL A 74 -1.82 0.06 3.49
CA VAL A 74 -3.12 -0.57 3.29
C VAL A 74 -3.12 -1.53 2.10
N HIS A 75 -3.48 -2.78 2.36
CA HIS A 75 -3.79 -3.75 1.33
C HIS A 75 -5.25 -3.56 0.90
N TRP A 76 -5.49 -3.01 -0.30
CA TRP A 76 -6.82 -2.65 -0.77
C TRP A 76 -7.05 -2.88 -2.25
N GLY A 77 -8.31 -3.00 -2.62
CA GLY A 77 -8.72 -3.20 -3.99
C GLY A 77 -8.41 -4.60 -4.53
N SER A 78 -8.56 -4.77 -5.82
CA SER A 78 -8.29 -6.03 -6.49
C SER A 78 -6.88 -6.10 -7.07
N ASN A 79 -6.42 -7.32 -7.37
CA ASN A 79 -5.12 -7.58 -8.00
C ASN A 79 -4.96 -6.85 -9.36
N TRP A 80 -6.08 -6.63 -10.06
CA TRP A 80 -6.11 -6.05 -11.40
C TRP A 80 -7.06 -4.87 -11.43
N LEU A 81 -6.52 -3.66 -11.42
CA LEU A 81 -7.27 -2.41 -11.40
C LEU A 81 -7.22 -1.72 -12.77
N SER A 82 -8.33 -1.71 -13.50
CA SER A 82 -8.48 -0.87 -14.71
C SER A 82 -8.59 0.63 -14.36
N HIS A 83 -9.02 0.94 -13.16
CA HIS A 83 -9.09 2.28 -12.58
C HIS A 83 -9.02 2.18 -11.05
N VAL A 84 -8.65 3.26 -10.39
CA VAL A 84 -8.69 3.34 -8.91
C VAL A 84 -10.14 3.48 -8.45
N PRO A 85 -10.68 2.54 -7.67
CA PRO A 85 -12.05 2.61 -7.15
C PRO A 85 -12.31 3.87 -6.34
N HIS A 86 -13.54 4.36 -6.39
CA HIS A 86 -13.93 5.60 -5.72
C HIS A 86 -13.69 5.55 -4.21
N TYR A 87 -14.04 4.45 -3.54
CA TYR A 87 -13.84 4.30 -2.11
C TYR A 87 -12.36 4.41 -1.69
N MET A 88 -11.43 3.88 -2.50
CA MET A 88 -9.98 4.02 -2.23
C MET A 88 -9.56 5.49 -2.31
N THR A 89 -10.09 6.22 -3.31
CA THR A 89 -9.80 7.65 -3.48
C THR A 89 -10.35 8.47 -2.32
N GLU A 90 -11.58 8.21 -1.89
CA GLU A 90 -12.22 8.91 -0.79
C GLU A 90 -11.55 8.60 0.54
N PHE A 91 -11.31 7.31 0.84
CA PHE A 91 -10.69 6.90 2.09
C PHE A 91 -9.26 7.42 2.21
N GLY A 92 -8.47 7.33 1.13
CA GLY A 92 -7.13 7.91 1.10
C GLY A 92 -7.11 9.41 1.40
N LYS A 93 -8.05 10.19 0.83
CA LYS A 93 -8.20 11.61 1.15
C LYS A 93 -8.59 11.82 2.61
N LYS A 94 -9.54 11.04 3.14
CA LYS A 94 -9.94 11.12 4.54
C LYS A 94 -8.80 10.84 5.49
N LEU A 95 -7.92 9.90 5.18
CA LEU A 95 -6.71 9.66 5.96
C LEU A 95 -5.79 10.90 5.98
N ILE A 96 -5.53 11.51 4.81
CA ILE A 96 -4.71 12.74 4.72
C ILE A 96 -5.36 13.88 5.50
N ASP A 97 -6.66 14.11 5.31
CA ASP A 97 -7.42 15.17 6.04
C ASP A 97 -7.42 14.95 7.56
N ASN A 98 -7.13 13.75 8.04
CA ASN A 98 -7.01 13.40 9.46
C ASN A 98 -5.56 13.26 9.96
N GLY A 99 -4.59 13.74 9.19
CA GLY A 99 -3.21 13.90 9.64
C GLY A 99 -2.25 12.79 9.21
N VAL A 100 -2.62 11.93 8.26
CA VAL A 100 -1.69 11.00 7.62
C VAL A 100 -0.88 11.75 6.56
N GLN A 101 0.45 11.58 6.52
CA GLN A 101 1.30 12.18 5.49
C GLN A 101 1.44 11.29 4.26
N ILE A 102 1.51 9.98 4.46
CA ILE A 102 1.64 9.03 3.35
C ILE A 102 0.64 7.90 3.52
N VAL A 103 -0.22 7.70 2.53
CA VAL A 103 -1.02 6.48 2.35
C VAL A 103 -0.31 5.61 1.34
N PHE A 104 0.14 4.43 1.77
CA PHE A 104 0.84 3.46 0.93
C PHE A 104 -0.05 2.24 0.67
N GLY A 105 -0.69 2.24 -0.50
CA GLY A 105 -1.55 1.16 -0.94
C GLY A 105 -0.80 0.06 -1.68
N HIS A 106 -1.23 -1.15 -1.48
CA HIS A 106 -0.76 -2.35 -2.19
C HIS A 106 -1.93 -3.33 -2.40
N SER A 107 -1.74 -4.40 -3.10
CA SER A 107 -2.62 -5.43 -3.62
C SER A 107 -2.55 -5.54 -5.15
N ALA A 108 -2.59 -4.41 -5.87
CA ALA A 108 -2.50 -4.44 -7.32
C ALA A 108 -1.13 -4.94 -7.78
N HIS A 109 -1.12 -6.04 -8.54
CA HIS A 109 0.08 -6.67 -9.10
C HIS A 109 0.63 -5.93 -10.33
N HIS A 110 0.25 -4.70 -10.52
CA HIS A 110 0.67 -3.82 -11.62
C HIS A 110 0.62 -2.37 -11.16
N ILE A 111 1.12 -1.44 -11.98
CA ILE A 111 0.98 -0.01 -11.73
C ILE A 111 -0.42 0.43 -12.19
N PRO A 112 -1.36 0.71 -11.28
CA PRO A 112 -2.71 1.14 -11.68
C PRO A 112 -2.68 2.52 -12.33
N PRO A 113 -3.68 2.87 -13.17
CA PRO A 113 -3.80 4.22 -13.69
C PRO A 113 -3.85 5.26 -12.57
N LYS A 114 -3.10 6.34 -12.70
CA LYS A 114 -2.99 7.40 -11.67
C LYS A 114 -2.53 6.84 -10.31
N ALA A 115 -1.58 5.91 -10.34
CA ALA A 115 -1.07 5.18 -9.17
C ALA A 115 -0.68 6.07 -7.98
N ILE A 116 -0.28 7.31 -8.23
CA ILE A 116 0.22 8.25 -7.22
C ILE A 116 -0.54 9.57 -7.34
N LYS A 117 -1.00 10.08 -6.19
CA LYS A 117 -1.72 11.34 -6.09
C LYS A 117 -1.17 12.15 -4.92
N ILE A 118 -0.83 13.41 -5.18
CA ILE A 118 -0.62 14.41 -4.13
C ILE A 118 -1.99 15.04 -3.84
N TYR A 119 -2.36 15.10 -2.57
CA TYR A 119 -3.61 15.68 -2.11
C TYR A 119 -3.36 16.44 -0.80
N ASN A 120 -3.74 17.72 -0.76
CA ASN A 120 -3.39 18.62 0.32
C ASN A 120 -1.86 18.52 0.58
N ASN A 121 -1.44 18.36 1.80
CA ASN A 121 -0.03 18.17 2.16
C ASN A 121 0.33 16.68 2.36
N GLY A 122 -0.30 15.77 1.63
CA GLY A 122 -0.08 14.34 1.75
C GLY A 122 0.04 13.63 0.42
N LEU A 123 0.55 12.41 0.49
CA LEU A 123 0.80 11.53 -0.65
C LEU A 123 -0.08 10.28 -0.56
N ILE A 124 -0.81 9.97 -1.62
CA ILE A 124 -1.59 8.74 -1.73
C ILE A 124 -1.00 7.91 -2.85
N ILE A 125 -0.55 6.71 -2.53
CA ILE A 125 -0.05 5.70 -3.46
C ILE A 125 -1.08 4.58 -3.50
N TYR A 126 -1.70 4.34 -4.66
CA TYR A 126 -2.75 3.33 -4.80
C TYR A 126 -2.21 1.93 -5.05
N GLY A 127 -1.00 1.82 -5.59
CA GLY A 127 -0.27 0.60 -5.87
C GLY A 127 0.94 0.88 -6.73
N LEU A 128 1.99 0.08 -6.61
CA LEU A 128 3.25 0.27 -7.34
C LEU A 128 3.65 -0.94 -8.19
N GLY A 129 2.81 -1.99 -8.23
CA GLY A 129 3.13 -3.27 -8.85
C GLY A 129 4.08 -4.12 -7.99
N ASP A 130 4.51 -5.24 -8.54
CA ASP A 130 5.34 -6.22 -7.84
C ASP A 130 6.81 -6.09 -8.24
N PHE A 131 7.70 -6.10 -7.25
CA PHE A 131 9.13 -6.17 -7.48
C PHE A 131 9.60 -7.60 -7.77
N VAL A 132 9.08 -8.56 -7.00
CA VAL A 132 9.38 -9.99 -7.12
C VAL A 132 8.11 -10.77 -6.89
N ASN A 133 7.76 -11.66 -7.80
CA ASN A 133 6.74 -12.69 -7.60
C ASN A 133 6.94 -13.82 -8.62
N ASP A 134 6.28 -14.94 -8.39
CA ASP A 134 6.35 -16.14 -9.24
C ASP A 134 5.19 -16.22 -10.24
N TYR A 135 4.36 -15.18 -10.31
CA TYR A 135 3.20 -15.17 -11.22
C TYR A 135 3.65 -14.89 -12.65
N SER A 136 2.98 -15.53 -13.59
CA SER A 136 3.12 -15.23 -15.01
C SER A 136 2.76 -13.78 -15.30
N VAL A 137 3.40 -13.18 -16.32
CA VAL A 137 3.13 -11.80 -16.71
C VAL A 137 1.74 -11.68 -17.31
N ASN A 138 0.92 -10.83 -16.71
CA ASN A 138 -0.33 -10.37 -17.32
C ASN A 138 -0.03 -9.20 -18.27
N LYS A 139 0.03 -9.49 -19.56
CA LYS A 139 0.38 -8.50 -20.59
C LYS A 139 -0.61 -7.34 -20.68
N ASN A 140 -1.89 -7.57 -20.38
CA ASN A 140 -2.92 -6.52 -20.40
C ASN A 140 -2.67 -5.43 -19.37
N TYR A 141 -2.03 -5.79 -18.26
CA TYR A 141 -1.72 -4.89 -17.16
C TYR A 141 -0.23 -4.56 -17.05
N LYS A 142 0.62 -5.11 -17.94
CA LYS A 142 2.08 -4.96 -17.85
C LYS A 142 2.60 -5.28 -16.45
N SER A 143 2.20 -6.43 -15.90
CA SER A 143 2.51 -6.79 -14.53
C SER A 143 3.99 -7.15 -14.29
N ASP A 144 4.81 -7.10 -15.32
CA ASP A 144 6.27 -7.13 -15.27
C ASP A 144 6.89 -5.76 -14.93
N GLU A 145 6.08 -4.70 -14.87
CA GLU A 145 6.52 -3.35 -14.52
C GLU A 145 6.08 -2.98 -13.10
N ALA A 146 6.99 -2.36 -12.35
CA ALA A 146 6.74 -1.80 -11.03
C ALA A 146 7.39 -0.42 -10.87
N LEU A 147 7.01 0.31 -9.83
CA LEU A 147 7.63 1.58 -9.46
C LEU A 147 8.28 1.46 -8.07
N MET A 148 9.51 1.92 -7.98
CA MET A 148 10.12 2.30 -6.71
C MET A 148 9.95 3.82 -6.53
N CYS A 149 9.51 4.22 -5.35
CA CYS A 149 9.35 5.63 -5.02
C CYS A 149 10.33 6.03 -3.93
N MET A 150 11.15 7.03 -4.21
CA MET A 150 11.93 7.74 -3.19
C MET A 150 11.18 9.03 -2.85
N ILE A 151 10.92 9.24 -1.56
CA ILE A 151 10.11 10.37 -1.07
C ILE A 151 10.98 11.23 -0.17
N ASP A 152 11.14 12.49 -0.56
CA ASP A 152 11.79 13.53 0.24
C ASP A 152 10.88 14.75 0.28
N ASN A 153 10.41 15.14 1.48
CA ASN A 153 9.51 16.27 1.68
C ASN A 153 8.33 16.28 0.69
N LEU A 154 7.68 15.14 0.50
CA LEU A 154 6.60 14.88 -0.47
C LEU A 154 7.00 15.03 -1.96
N LYS A 155 8.25 15.32 -2.25
CA LYS A 155 8.78 15.17 -3.60
C LYS A 155 8.98 13.69 -3.89
N VAL A 156 8.35 13.22 -4.96
CA VAL A 156 8.37 11.80 -5.33
C VAL A 156 9.27 11.60 -6.54
N GLN A 157 10.39 10.96 -6.35
CA GLN A 157 11.19 10.43 -7.44
C GLN A 157 10.71 9.02 -7.75
N LYS A 158 10.27 8.80 -8.98
CA LYS A 158 9.81 7.50 -9.47
C LYS A 158 10.92 6.83 -10.25
N ILE A 159 11.21 5.59 -9.89
CA ILE A 159 12.18 4.76 -10.60
C ILE A 159 11.40 3.55 -11.13
N LYS A 160 11.38 3.39 -12.45
CA LYS A 160 10.71 2.25 -13.09
C LYS A 160 11.58 1.01 -12.93
N VAL A 161 10.96 -0.06 -12.51
CA VAL A 161 11.56 -1.38 -12.36
C VAL A 161 10.82 -2.33 -13.29
N LYS A 162 11.56 -3.20 -13.98
CA LYS A 162 11.00 -4.26 -14.80
C LYS A 162 11.49 -5.59 -14.27
N ARG A 163 10.64 -6.62 -14.31
CA ARG A 163 11.01 -7.98 -13.91
C ARG A 163 11.36 -8.81 -15.14
N GLU A 164 12.43 -9.57 -15.05
CA GLU A 164 12.75 -10.64 -15.99
C GLU A 164 12.55 -12.00 -15.31
N PHE A 165 11.96 -12.93 -16.04
CA PHE A 165 11.88 -14.33 -15.61
C PHE A 165 13.15 -15.04 -16.06
N VAL A 166 13.89 -15.58 -15.11
CA VAL A 166 15.03 -16.45 -15.37
C VAL A 166 14.55 -17.89 -15.24
N GLU A 167 14.83 -18.71 -16.24
CA GLU A 167 14.42 -20.11 -16.25
C GLU A 167 14.90 -20.83 -14.98
N GLY A 168 13.98 -21.48 -14.28
CA GLY A 168 14.25 -22.19 -13.02
C GLY A 168 14.39 -21.32 -11.77
N SER A 169 14.09 -20.01 -11.83
CA SER A 169 14.12 -19.12 -10.68
C SER A 169 12.92 -18.17 -10.63
N SER A 170 12.73 -17.52 -9.46
CA SER A 170 11.81 -16.40 -9.31
C SER A 170 12.23 -15.23 -10.19
N SER A 171 11.28 -14.35 -10.54
CA SER A 171 11.58 -13.16 -11.34
C SER A 171 12.59 -12.25 -10.64
N ILE A 172 13.54 -11.73 -11.40
CA ILE A 172 14.55 -10.79 -10.91
C ILE A 172 14.20 -9.37 -11.34
N PRO A 173 14.13 -8.40 -10.42
CA PRO A 173 13.89 -7.01 -10.77
C PRO A 173 15.17 -6.35 -11.30
N PHE A 174 15.04 -5.49 -12.30
CA PHE A 174 16.12 -4.63 -12.77
C PHE A 174 15.62 -3.20 -13.04
N LEU A 175 16.53 -2.25 -12.91
CA LEU A 175 16.20 -0.84 -13.15
C LEU A 175 16.07 -0.56 -14.65
N VAL A 176 14.98 0.07 -15.04
CA VAL A 176 14.83 0.56 -16.41
C VAL A 176 15.61 1.86 -16.55
N LYS A 177 16.67 1.84 -17.33
CA LYS A 177 17.38 3.08 -17.70
C LYS A 177 16.45 3.93 -18.57
N ASN A 178 16.16 5.15 -18.12
CA ASN A 178 15.53 6.14 -18.97
C ASN A 178 16.52 6.47 -20.12
N LYS A 179 16.09 6.25 -21.37
CA LYS A 179 16.80 6.71 -22.55
C LYS A 179 16.60 8.19 -22.70
#